data_d04409a0b82e876d1cba19bf7bf69b7a
#
_entry.id   d04409a0b82e876d1cba19bf7bf69b7a
#
_cell.length_a   1.000
_cell.length_b   1.000
_cell.length_c   1.000
_cell.angle_alpha   90.00
_cell.angle_beta   90.00
_cell.angle_gamma   90.00
#
_symmetry.space_group_name_H-M   'P 1'
#
loop_
_entity.id
_entity.type
_entity.pdbx_description
1 polymer ?
#
loop_
_entity_poly.entity_id
_entity_poly.type
_entity_poly.pdbx_seq_one_letter_code
_entity_poly.pdbx_strand_id
1 'polypeptide(L)'
;MTWFNPFRILVPSKDKPHLVASRSYVSYGKAELQDKLDRNPYSYLHVINPTGTGKAPFKRGSEAFYGLVREQFESFVAKGWLTADDEPSFAIYRQTSEHHTCTGVVGILSVDGIRQGRLKLHEQTLEKREKLFAKYLETVGCHAEPVLCMYPDRDVQGTDTAAWFEAWTAAHRPDMDFSTTDRIRHTVWLVRSGEASDLKPLLNAIPAMYLADGHHRIASSLRLTEKYPNAPSKQHVLAYAVPASQLAIRPYHRVLQHPGWDVARWEEAFDTVSNYLSWKRIEADAPAPSSVGRVHVHTAEQSWALAWNDGLQTAGAVDAELLQEHLFQRIFGISDACLLYTSPSPRD
;
A
#
# COMPACT_ATOMS: atom_id res chain seq x y z
N MET A 1 -11.31 21.86 11.63
CA MET A 1 -11.95 21.12 10.51
C MET A 1 -11.64 19.63 10.66
N THR A 2 -12.61 18.79 10.38
CA THR A 2 -12.40 17.33 10.37
C THR A 2 -11.60 16.96 9.13
N TRP A 3 -10.54 16.19 9.30
CA TRP A 3 -9.64 15.83 8.21
C TRP A 3 -9.74 14.37 7.77
N PHE A 4 -10.33 13.49 8.62
CA PHE A 4 -10.64 12.12 8.30
C PHE A 4 -12.15 11.89 8.46
N ASN A 5 -12.81 11.46 7.40
CA ASN A 5 -14.27 11.49 7.29
C ASN A 5 -14.82 10.16 6.75
N PRO A 6 -16.07 9.83 7.11
CA PRO A 6 -16.82 8.78 6.42
C PRO A 6 -17.15 9.22 5.00
N PHE A 7 -17.47 8.26 4.15
CA PHE A 7 -17.77 8.51 2.73
C PHE A 7 -18.79 7.49 2.21
N ARG A 8 -19.33 7.73 1.03
CA ARG A 8 -20.22 6.79 0.37
C ARG A 8 -19.41 5.63 -0.18
N ILE A 9 -19.47 4.49 0.50
CA ILE A 9 -18.72 3.28 0.18
C ILE A 9 -19.49 2.45 -0.83
N LEU A 10 -18.81 2.00 -1.89
CA LEU A 10 -19.28 0.96 -2.79
C LEU A 10 -18.68 -0.36 -2.34
N VAL A 11 -19.54 -1.34 -2.08
CA VAL A 11 -19.15 -2.69 -1.63
C VAL A 11 -19.72 -3.75 -2.56
N PRO A 12 -19.10 -4.93 -2.67
CA PRO A 12 -19.70 -6.07 -3.34
C PRO A 12 -21.09 -6.42 -2.74
N SER A 13 -22.02 -6.89 -3.58
CA SER A 13 -23.27 -7.47 -3.09
C SER A 13 -23.00 -8.58 -2.07
N LYS A 14 -23.87 -8.74 -1.07
CA LYS A 14 -23.66 -9.59 0.12
C LYS A 14 -23.24 -11.04 -0.17
N ASP A 15 -23.64 -11.56 -1.32
CA ASP A 15 -23.36 -12.93 -1.77
C ASP A 15 -22.08 -13.07 -2.61
N LYS A 16 -21.41 -11.96 -2.96
CA LYS A 16 -20.30 -11.95 -3.92
C LYS A 16 -18.93 -11.37 -3.47
N PRO A 17 -18.67 -11.04 -2.18
CA PRO A 17 -17.41 -10.40 -1.80
C PRO A 17 -16.19 -11.23 -2.24
N HIS A 18 -16.22 -12.55 -2.04
CA HIS A 18 -15.17 -13.49 -2.42
C HIS A 18 -14.98 -13.65 -3.93
N LEU A 19 -15.99 -13.32 -4.74
CA LEU A 19 -15.92 -13.36 -6.21
C LEU A 19 -15.42 -12.03 -6.77
N VAL A 20 -15.81 -10.91 -6.17
CA VAL A 20 -15.43 -9.56 -6.62
C VAL A 20 -14.00 -9.23 -6.22
N ALA A 21 -13.61 -9.58 -4.98
CA ALA A 21 -12.29 -9.27 -4.46
C ALA A 21 -11.16 -9.87 -5.32
N SER A 22 -10.13 -9.08 -5.58
CA SER A 22 -8.96 -9.51 -6.34
C SER A 22 -7.70 -8.81 -5.81
N ARG A 23 -6.55 -9.44 -6.01
CA ARG A 23 -5.26 -8.76 -5.89
C ARG A 23 -5.06 -7.82 -7.08
N SER A 24 -4.02 -6.97 -7.02
CA SER A 24 -3.58 -6.21 -8.20
C SER A 24 -3.31 -7.14 -9.38
N TYR A 25 -3.72 -6.75 -10.58
CA TYR A 25 -3.54 -7.57 -11.79
C TYR A 25 -2.06 -7.86 -12.11
N VAL A 26 -1.13 -7.02 -11.65
CA VAL A 26 0.31 -7.20 -11.83
C VAL A 26 0.90 -8.32 -10.97
N SER A 27 0.19 -8.74 -9.92
CA SER A 27 0.63 -9.82 -9.03
C SER A 27 0.32 -11.23 -9.57
N TYR A 28 -0.36 -11.32 -10.71
CA TYR A 28 -0.69 -12.57 -11.35
C TYR A 28 0.22 -12.87 -12.54
N GLY A 29 0.63 -14.12 -12.69
CA GLY A 29 1.20 -14.59 -13.95
C GLY A 29 0.17 -14.52 -15.09
N LYS A 30 0.61 -14.37 -16.34
CA LYS A 30 -0.29 -14.20 -17.50
C LYS A 30 -1.33 -15.30 -17.61
N ALA A 31 -0.94 -16.57 -17.43
CA ALA A 31 -1.84 -17.73 -17.50
C ALA A 31 -2.85 -17.74 -16.34
N GLU A 32 -2.40 -17.44 -15.11
CA GLU A 32 -3.27 -17.36 -13.95
C GLU A 32 -4.28 -16.20 -14.07
N LEU A 33 -3.84 -15.04 -14.55
CA LEU A 33 -4.73 -13.90 -14.79
C LEU A 33 -5.82 -14.25 -15.81
N GLN A 34 -5.45 -14.91 -16.91
CA GLN A 34 -6.41 -15.34 -17.92
C GLN A 34 -7.44 -16.34 -17.35
N ASP A 35 -6.98 -17.37 -16.64
CA ASP A 35 -7.86 -18.35 -15.99
C ASP A 35 -8.86 -17.71 -15.01
N LYS A 36 -8.39 -16.76 -14.21
CA LYS A 36 -9.27 -16.00 -13.28
C LYS A 36 -10.31 -15.17 -14.01
N LEU A 37 -9.96 -14.51 -15.11
CA LEU A 37 -10.90 -13.73 -15.91
C LEU A 37 -11.93 -14.65 -16.60
N ASP A 38 -11.51 -15.78 -17.16
CA ASP A 38 -12.40 -16.70 -17.88
C ASP A 38 -13.40 -17.39 -16.95
N ARG A 39 -12.98 -17.74 -15.72
CA ARG A 39 -13.81 -18.48 -14.76
C ARG A 39 -14.67 -17.64 -13.85
N ASN A 40 -14.35 -16.37 -13.68
CA ASN A 40 -15.05 -15.50 -12.73
C ASN A 40 -15.48 -14.17 -13.35
N PRO A 41 -16.70 -14.07 -13.88
CA PRO A 41 -17.20 -12.84 -14.49
C PRO A 41 -17.41 -11.70 -13.47
N TYR A 42 -17.47 -12.01 -12.18
CA TYR A 42 -17.67 -11.03 -11.10
C TYR A 42 -16.35 -10.39 -10.63
N SER A 43 -15.19 -10.93 -11.05
CA SER A 43 -13.90 -10.44 -10.58
C SER A 43 -13.69 -8.97 -10.93
N TYR A 44 -13.29 -8.16 -9.93
CA TYR A 44 -12.96 -6.75 -10.16
C TYR A 44 -11.79 -6.55 -11.12
N LEU A 45 -11.03 -7.62 -11.42
CA LEU A 45 -10.03 -7.64 -12.47
C LEU A 45 -10.60 -7.21 -13.83
N HIS A 46 -11.87 -7.51 -14.12
CA HIS A 46 -12.53 -7.04 -15.35
C HIS A 46 -12.67 -5.51 -15.40
N VAL A 47 -12.76 -4.86 -14.25
CA VAL A 47 -12.83 -3.40 -14.16
C VAL A 47 -11.43 -2.78 -14.32
N ILE A 48 -10.47 -3.22 -13.52
CA ILE A 48 -9.13 -2.60 -13.50
C ILE A 48 -8.24 -3.02 -14.69
N ASN A 49 -8.57 -4.13 -15.34
CA ASN A 49 -7.87 -4.65 -16.51
C ASN A 49 -8.87 -5.08 -17.60
N PRO A 50 -9.65 -4.17 -18.18
CA PRO A 50 -10.76 -4.47 -19.06
C PRO A 50 -10.38 -5.16 -20.37
N THR A 51 -9.10 -5.13 -20.75
CA THR A 51 -8.56 -5.80 -21.94
C THR A 51 -7.96 -7.18 -21.66
N GLY A 52 -8.00 -7.63 -20.41
CA GLY A 52 -7.45 -8.94 -20.00
C GLY A 52 -5.96 -9.10 -20.35
N THR A 53 -5.58 -10.28 -20.82
CA THR A 53 -4.20 -10.62 -21.24
C THR A 53 -3.96 -10.38 -22.73
N GLY A 54 -4.99 -10.00 -23.50
CA GLY A 54 -4.92 -9.74 -24.93
C GLY A 54 -4.21 -8.41 -25.29
N LYS A 55 -4.05 -8.18 -26.58
CA LYS A 55 -3.60 -6.87 -27.06
C LYS A 55 -4.72 -5.86 -26.80
N ALA A 56 -4.42 -4.87 -25.98
CA ALA A 56 -5.34 -3.77 -25.76
C ALA A 56 -5.52 -2.97 -27.06
N PRO A 57 -6.76 -2.63 -27.46
CA PRO A 57 -6.99 -1.77 -28.62
C PRO A 57 -6.47 -0.36 -28.38
N PHE A 58 -6.24 0.00 -27.11
CA PHE A 58 -5.73 1.30 -26.68
C PHE A 58 -4.49 1.15 -25.81
N LYS A 59 -3.62 2.14 -25.85
CA LYS A 59 -2.45 2.19 -24.96
C LYS A 59 -2.91 2.29 -23.50
N ARG A 60 -2.39 1.43 -22.64
CA ARG A 60 -2.63 1.54 -21.19
C ARG A 60 -2.28 2.95 -20.69
N GLY A 61 -3.13 3.50 -19.83
CA GLY A 61 -2.99 4.88 -19.33
C GLY A 61 -3.48 5.97 -20.29
N SER A 62 -3.99 5.61 -21.49
CA SER A 62 -4.67 6.57 -22.35
C SER A 62 -6.10 6.86 -21.86
N GLU A 63 -6.70 7.96 -22.34
CA GLU A 63 -8.07 8.32 -22.00
C GLU A 63 -9.07 7.26 -22.45
N ALA A 64 -8.88 6.74 -23.66
CA ALA A 64 -9.71 5.65 -24.17
C ALA A 64 -9.62 4.38 -23.32
N PHE A 65 -8.43 4.03 -22.82
CA PHE A 65 -8.29 2.91 -21.88
C PHE A 65 -9.04 3.16 -20.56
N TYR A 66 -8.91 4.35 -19.98
CA TYR A 66 -9.64 4.70 -18.76
C TYR A 66 -11.15 4.83 -18.99
N GLY A 67 -11.58 5.19 -20.20
CA GLY A 67 -12.98 5.11 -20.61
C GLY A 67 -13.55 3.70 -20.49
N LEU A 68 -12.81 2.68 -20.96
CA LEU A 68 -13.19 1.27 -20.79
C LEU A 68 -13.24 0.86 -19.29
N VAL A 69 -12.29 1.32 -18.48
CA VAL A 69 -12.31 1.07 -17.02
C VAL A 69 -13.58 1.64 -16.41
N ARG A 70 -13.96 2.86 -16.78
CA ARG A 70 -15.19 3.51 -16.33
C ARG A 70 -16.43 2.74 -16.77
N GLU A 71 -16.53 2.36 -18.04
CA GLU A 71 -17.66 1.57 -18.57
C GLU A 71 -17.83 0.25 -17.82
N GLN A 72 -16.74 -0.48 -17.54
CA GLN A 72 -16.79 -1.72 -16.77
C GLN A 72 -17.22 -1.46 -15.32
N PHE A 73 -16.72 -0.40 -14.70
CA PHE A 73 -17.12 -0.01 -13.35
C PHE A 73 -18.62 0.31 -13.29
N GLU A 74 -19.13 1.14 -14.20
CA GLU A 74 -20.55 1.49 -14.31
C GLU A 74 -21.42 0.24 -14.58
N SER A 75 -20.93 -0.71 -15.38
CA SER A 75 -21.59 -1.99 -15.62
C SER A 75 -21.70 -2.83 -14.34
N PHE A 76 -20.67 -2.86 -13.50
CA PHE A 76 -20.69 -3.57 -12.22
C PHE A 76 -21.74 -2.98 -11.26
N VAL A 77 -21.83 -1.66 -11.23
CA VAL A 77 -22.85 -0.95 -10.43
C VAL A 77 -24.25 -1.21 -10.99
N ALA A 78 -24.43 -1.09 -12.31
CA ALA A 78 -25.75 -1.31 -12.94
C ALA A 78 -26.28 -2.74 -12.78
N LYS A 79 -25.38 -3.74 -12.75
CA LYS A 79 -25.72 -5.15 -12.49
C LYS A 79 -25.94 -5.47 -11.01
N GLY A 80 -25.77 -4.50 -10.12
CA GLY A 80 -25.88 -4.70 -8.67
C GLY A 80 -24.76 -5.57 -8.09
N TRP A 81 -23.64 -5.74 -8.79
CA TRP A 81 -22.47 -6.46 -8.27
C TRP A 81 -21.67 -5.62 -7.28
N LEU A 82 -21.74 -4.29 -7.46
CA LEU A 82 -21.32 -3.28 -6.50
C LEU A 82 -22.54 -2.46 -6.08
N THR A 83 -22.72 -2.30 -4.78
CA THR A 83 -23.81 -1.54 -4.18
C THR A 83 -23.26 -0.48 -3.24
N ALA A 84 -23.95 0.64 -3.12
CA ALA A 84 -23.61 1.69 -2.18
C ALA A 84 -24.66 1.76 -1.09
N ASP A 85 -24.23 2.02 0.15
CA ASP A 85 -25.14 2.47 1.19
C ASP A 85 -25.66 3.88 0.88
N ASP A 86 -26.85 4.21 1.36
CA ASP A 86 -27.46 5.53 1.18
C ASP A 86 -26.71 6.60 2.02
N GLU A 87 -26.11 6.18 3.13
CA GLU A 87 -25.40 7.07 4.06
C GLU A 87 -23.89 6.89 3.99
N PRO A 88 -23.12 7.99 4.22
CA PRO A 88 -21.67 7.89 4.39
C PRO A 88 -21.32 7.03 5.60
N SER A 89 -20.31 6.16 5.44
CA SER A 89 -19.84 5.25 6.46
C SER A 89 -18.33 5.25 6.55
N PHE A 90 -17.77 4.89 7.71
CA PHE A 90 -16.45 4.30 7.79
C PHE A 90 -16.54 2.79 7.55
N ALA A 91 -15.45 2.15 7.17
CA ALA A 91 -15.36 0.70 7.23
C ALA A 91 -14.23 0.29 8.16
N ILE A 92 -14.52 -0.46 9.22
CA ILE A 92 -13.49 -1.19 9.94
C ILE A 92 -13.13 -2.37 9.06
N TYR A 93 -11.86 -2.50 8.74
CA TYR A 93 -11.37 -3.54 7.87
C TYR A 93 -10.27 -4.33 8.57
N ARG A 94 -10.48 -5.66 8.65
CA ARG A 94 -9.54 -6.60 9.24
C ARG A 94 -9.04 -7.57 8.17
N GLN A 95 -7.74 -7.69 8.07
CA GLN A 95 -7.07 -8.74 7.30
C GLN A 95 -6.41 -9.71 8.27
N THR A 96 -6.70 -11.00 8.10
CA THR A 96 -6.11 -12.06 8.92
C THR A 96 -5.42 -13.07 8.01
N SER A 97 -4.11 -13.22 8.18
CA SER A 97 -3.28 -14.28 7.60
C SER A 97 -2.92 -15.29 8.68
N GLU A 98 -2.20 -16.35 8.31
CA GLU A 98 -1.70 -17.36 9.25
C GLU A 98 -0.84 -16.75 10.38
N HIS A 99 -0.09 -15.69 10.07
CA HIS A 99 0.94 -15.15 10.97
C HIS A 99 0.64 -13.74 11.48
N HIS A 100 -0.38 -13.06 10.94
CA HIS A 100 -0.62 -11.67 11.27
C HIS A 100 -2.08 -11.28 11.08
N THR A 101 -2.59 -10.49 12.02
CA THR A 101 -3.88 -9.82 11.91
C THR A 101 -3.67 -8.31 11.96
N CYS A 102 -4.25 -7.60 10.99
CA CYS A 102 -4.22 -6.15 10.92
C CYS A 102 -5.64 -5.62 10.85
N THR A 103 -6.01 -4.77 11.81
CA THR A 103 -7.32 -4.12 11.86
C THR A 103 -7.12 -2.61 11.80
N GLY A 104 -7.84 -1.96 10.92
CA GLY A 104 -7.82 -0.51 10.77
C GLY A 104 -9.13 0.02 10.24
N VAL A 105 -9.17 1.28 9.88
CA VAL A 105 -10.36 1.97 9.40
C VAL A 105 -10.14 2.54 8.00
N VAL A 106 -11.11 2.32 7.11
CA VAL A 106 -11.17 2.95 5.79
C VAL A 106 -12.05 4.18 5.87
N GLY A 107 -11.53 5.28 5.38
CA GLY A 107 -12.22 6.58 5.31
C GLY A 107 -11.57 7.47 4.26
N ILE A 108 -11.94 8.74 4.23
CA ILE A 108 -11.35 9.73 3.32
C ILE A 108 -10.61 10.82 4.08
N LEU A 109 -9.36 11.07 3.67
CA LEU A 109 -8.53 12.19 4.13
C LEU A 109 -8.86 13.44 3.33
N SER A 110 -9.04 14.57 3.99
CA SER A 110 -9.16 15.85 3.29
C SER A 110 -7.81 16.31 2.75
N VAL A 111 -7.79 16.84 1.53
CA VAL A 111 -6.58 17.42 0.94
C VAL A 111 -6.06 18.59 1.76
N ASP A 112 -6.94 19.37 2.39
CA ASP A 112 -6.53 20.47 3.27
C ASP A 112 -5.77 19.95 4.50
N GLY A 113 -6.23 18.86 5.11
CA GLY A 113 -5.50 18.22 6.21
C GLY A 113 -4.11 17.71 5.78
N ILE A 114 -4.00 17.18 4.55
CA ILE A 114 -2.72 16.75 3.97
C ILE A 114 -1.78 17.96 3.79
N ARG A 115 -2.28 19.06 3.20
CA ARG A 115 -1.52 20.30 3.01
C ARG A 115 -1.08 20.94 4.33
N GLN A 116 -1.85 20.80 5.40
CA GLN A 116 -1.50 21.24 6.76
C GLN A 116 -0.45 20.34 7.43
N GLY A 117 0.05 19.30 6.74
CA GLY A 117 1.08 18.41 7.25
C GLY A 117 0.60 17.37 8.25
N ARG A 118 -0.70 17.11 8.31
CA ARG A 118 -1.28 16.03 9.13
C ARG A 118 -0.99 14.64 8.57
N LEU A 119 -0.66 14.51 7.29
CA LEU A 119 -0.11 13.31 6.68
C LEU A 119 1.38 13.53 6.40
N LYS A 120 2.24 12.72 7.01
CA LYS A 120 3.69 12.75 6.81
C LYS A 120 4.07 11.85 5.65
N LEU A 121 4.80 12.41 4.69
CA LEU A 121 5.30 11.74 3.49
C LEU A 121 6.82 11.56 3.61
N HIS A 122 7.37 10.50 3.04
CA HIS A 122 8.80 10.19 3.12
C HIS A 122 9.44 9.78 1.78
N GLU A 123 8.66 9.76 0.67
CA GLU A 123 9.18 9.44 -0.66
C GLU A 123 8.85 10.55 -1.66
N GLN A 124 9.76 10.74 -2.61
CA GLN A 124 9.51 11.56 -3.79
C GLN A 124 8.76 10.73 -4.83
N THR A 125 7.92 11.41 -5.60
CA THR A 125 7.07 10.77 -6.61
C THR A 125 7.50 11.12 -8.03
N LEU A 126 7.25 10.21 -8.97
CA LEU A 126 7.55 10.42 -10.39
C LEU A 126 6.38 11.15 -11.06
N GLU A 127 6.61 12.33 -11.59
CA GLU A 127 5.59 13.19 -12.22
C GLU A 127 4.77 12.44 -13.30
N LYS A 128 5.41 11.56 -14.06
CA LYS A 128 4.74 10.75 -15.08
C LYS A 128 3.67 9.83 -14.48
N ARG A 129 3.94 9.21 -13.33
CA ARG A 129 2.98 8.34 -12.62
C ARG A 129 1.86 9.17 -11.99
N GLU A 130 2.18 10.33 -11.42
CA GLU A 130 1.17 11.25 -10.88
C GLU A 130 0.15 11.66 -11.94
N LYS A 131 0.63 12.06 -13.13
CA LYS A 131 -0.24 12.44 -14.27
C LYS A 131 -1.14 11.29 -14.72
N LEU A 132 -0.62 10.04 -14.74
CA LEU A 132 -1.40 8.85 -15.10
C LEU A 132 -2.51 8.56 -14.09
N PHE A 133 -2.21 8.56 -12.80
CA PHE A 133 -3.20 8.31 -11.75
C PHE A 133 -4.20 9.48 -11.63
N ALA A 134 -3.77 10.74 -11.80
CA ALA A 134 -4.69 11.87 -11.84
C ALA A 134 -5.69 11.73 -12.99
N LYS A 135 -5.22 11.31 -14.16
CA LYS A 135 -6.08 11.06 -15.33
C LYS A 135 -7.04 9.88 -15.08
N TYR A 136 -6.58 8.82 -14.42
CA TYR A 136 -7.44 7.72 -13.98
C TYR A 136 -8.58 8.24 -13.08
N LEU A 137 -8.26 8.96 -12.01
CA LEU A 137 -9.25 9.52 -11.08
C LEU A 137 -10.22 10.49 -11.74
N GLU A 138 -9.73 11.28 -12.68
CA GLU A 138 -10.55 12.21 -13.45
C GLU A 138 -11.56 11.47 -14.34
N THR A 139 -11.11 10.42 -15.03
CA THR A 139 -11.93 9.69 -16.01
C THR A 139 -12.87 8.71 -15.31
N VAL A 140 -12.37 7.90 -14.38
CA VAL A 140 -13.16 6.86 -13.72
C VAL A 140 -14.06 7.42 -12.63
N GLY A 141 -13.62 8.47 -11.95
CA GLY A 141 -14.42 9.20 -10.96
C GLY A 141 -14.48 8.56 -9.57
N CYS A 142 -13.74 7.48 -9.31
CA CYS A 142 -13.68 6.83 -8.01
C CYS A 142 -12.26 6.42 -7.62
N HIS A 143 -12.02 6.29 -6.31
CA HIS A 143 -10.84 5.66 -5.76
C HIS A 143 -11.11 4.16 -5.63
N ALA A 144 -10.31 3.33 -6.29
CA ALA A 144 -10.43 1.87 -6.22
C ALA A 144 -9.49 1.25 -5.18
N GLU A 145 -8.45 1.98 -4.77
CA GLU A 145 -7.44 1.48 -3.85
C GLU A 145 -7.09 2.55 -2.82
N PRO A 146 -7.21 2.25 -1.51
CA PRO A 146 -6.85 3.20 -0.46
C PRO A 146 -5.34 3.37 -0.37
N VAL A 147 -4.87 4.55 0.02
CA VAL A 147 -3.51 4.70 0.54
C VAL A 147 -3.42 4.05 1.92
N LEU A 148 -2.28 3.48 2.26
CA LEU A 148 -2.06 2.92 3.60
C LEU A 148 -1.40 3.97 4.48
N CYS A 149 -2.06 4.27 5.58
CA CYS A 149 -1.55 5.18 6.60
C CYS A 149 -1.37 4.42 7.92
N MET A 150 -0.35 4.80 8.68
CA MET A 150 -0.22 4.38 10.07
C MET A 150 -0.25 5.58 11.00
N TYR A 151 -0.67 5.38 12.24
CA TYR A 151 -0.70 6.39 13.28
C TYR A 151 -0.29 5.80 14.64
N PRO A 152 0.18 6.62 15.60
CA PRO A 152 0.52 6.15 16.95
C PRO A 152 -0.68 5.45 17.60
N ASP A 153 -0.43 4.34 18.31
CA ASP A 153 -1.47 3.52 18.94
C ASP A 153 -2.35 4.30 19.93
N ARG A 154 -1.78 5.32 20.56
CA ARG A 154 -2.48 6.22 21.46
C ARG A 154 -2.36 7.66 20.99
N ASP A 155 -3.45 8.41 21.11
CA ASP A 155 -3.43 9.85 20.89
C ASP A 155 -2.74 10.59 22.08
N VAL A 156 -2.66 11.92 21.99
CA VAL A 156 -2.08 12.76 23.06
C VAL A 156 -2.87 12.73 24.36
N GLN A 157 -4.13 12.28 24.35
CA GLN A 157 -5.00 12.10 25.51
C GLN A 157 -4.95 10.66 26.06
N GLY A 158 -4.19 9.77 25.41
CA GLY A 158 -4.07 8.35 25.79
C GLY A 158 -5.21 7.46 25.27
N THR A 159 -6.03 7.95 24.35
CA THR A 159 -7.11 7.17 23.76
C THR A 159 -6.55 6.11 22.82
N ASP A 160 -7.01 4.87 23.00
CA ASP A 160 -6.58 3.70 22.25
C ASP A 160 -7.62 3.34 21.19
N THR A 161 -7.33 3.66 19.93
CA THR A 161 -8.22 3.35 18.80
C THR A 161 -8.33 1.85 18.54
N ALA A 162 -7.28 1.08 18.82
CA ALA A 162 -7.31 -0.37 18.65
C ALA A 162 -8.29 -1.02 19.63
N ALA A 163 -8.30 -0.57 20.88
CA ALA A 163 -9.27 -1.02 21.87
C ALA A 163 -10.72 -0.71 21.45
N TRP A 164 -10.93 0.47 20.85
CA TRP A 164 -12.25 0.83 20.31
C TRP A 164 -12.67 -0.13 19.18
N PHE A 165 -11.77 -0.43 18.22
CA PHE A 165 -12.06 -1.37 17.14
C PHE A 165 -12.35 -2.77 17.64
N GLU A 166 -11.61 -3.26 18.63
CA GLU A 166 -11.87 -4.58 19.24
C GLU A 166 -13.24 -4.62 19.93
N ALA A 167 -13.60 -3.61 20.71
CA ALA A 167 -14.89 -3.52 21.37
C ALA A 167 -16.05 -3.48 20.34
N TRP A 168 -15.90 -2.67 19.28
CA TRP A 168 -16.90 -2.57 18.22
C TRP A 168 -17.08 -3.90 17.48
N THR A 169 -15.99 -4.49 17.02
CA THR A 169 -16.03 -5.74 16.23
C THR A 169 -16.49 -6.95 17.03
N ALA A 170 -16.29 -6.95 18.35
CA ALA A 170 -16.82 -7.97 19.25
C ALA A 170 -18.36 -7.85 19.44
N ALA A 171 -18.88 -6.63 19.41
CA ALA A 171 -20.30 -6.34 19.63
C ALA A 171 -21.16 -6.45 18.35
N HIS A 172 -20.56 -6.35 17.17
CA HIS A 172 -21.28 -6.27 15.90
C HIS A 172 -20.91 -7.40 14.94
N ARG A 173 -21.89 -7.90 14.21
CA ARG A 173 -21.65 -8.84 13.11
C ARG A 173 -21.02 -8.12 11.92
N PRO A 174 -20.06 -8.73 11.23
CA PRO A 174 -19.50 -8.13 10.04
C PRO A 174 -20.51 -8.05 8.88
N ASP A 175 -20.42 -7.00 8.09
CA ASP A 175 -21.18 -6.87 6.83
C ASP A 175 -20.62 -7.81 5.76
N MET A 176 -19.30 -8.06 5.77
CA MET A 176 -18.62 -9.00 4.89
C MET A 176 -17.56 -9.79 5.65
N ASP A 177 -17.49 -11.09 5.36
CA ASP A 177 -16.48 -12.00 5.91
C ASP A 177 -16.20 -13.10 4.89
N PHE A 178 -15.01 -13.10 4.32
CA PHE A 178 -14.63 -14.04 3.26
C PHE A 178 -13.11 -14.26 3.22
N SER A 179 -12.67 -15.33 2.55
CA SER A 179 -11.26 -15.60 2.31
C SER A 179 -10.94 -15.59 0.82
N THR A 180 -9.75 -15.12 0.49
CA THR A 180 -9.20 -15.13 -0.85
C THR A 180 -8.29 -16.33 -1.08
N THR A 181 -7.94 -16.62 -2.33
CA THR A 181 -7.13 -17.81 -2.71
C THR A 181 -5.71 -17.78 -2.15
N ASP A 182 -5.21 -16.65 -1.71
CA ASP A 182 -3.94 -16.45 -1.01
C ASP A 182 -4.02 -16.68 0.51
N ARG A 183 -5.16 -17.26 0.99
CA ARG A 183 -5.43 -17.60 2.39
C ARG A 183 -5.50 -16.40 3.34
N ILE A 184 -5.84 -15.23 2.82
CA ILE A 184 -6.13 -14.06 3.63
C ILE A 184 -7.64 -14.00 3.87
N ARG A 185 -8.05 -13.93 5.13
CA ARG A 185 -9.44 -13.64 5.52
C ARG A 185 -9.63 -12.14 5.60
N HIS A 186 -10.68 -11.67 4.96
CA HIS A 186 -11.08 -10.27 4.91
C HIS A 186 -12.40 -10.11 5.66
N THR A 187 -12.42 -9.27 6.68
CA THR A 187 -13.63 -9.01 7.47
C THR A 187 -13.88 -7.51 7.48
N VAL A 188 -15.09 -7.08 7.14
CA VAL A 188 -15.47 -5.67 7.03
C VAL A 188 -16.72 -5.40 7.84
N TRP A 189 -16.69 -4.34 8.64
CA TRP A 189 -17.83 -3.78 9.36
C TRP A 189 -18.05 -2.36 8.86
N LEU A 190 -19.25 -2.06 8.35
CA LEU A 190 -19.63 -0.70 7.98
C LEU A 190 -20.14 0.02 9.22
N VAL A 191 -19.52 1.14 9.55
CA VAL A 191 -19.92 2.01 10.66
C VAL A 191 -20.64 3.21 10.10
N ARG A 192 -21.99 3.16 10.12
CA ARG A 192 -22.85 4.19 9.54
C ARG A 192 -22.91 5.42 10.43
N SER A 193 -23.28 6.56 9.86
CA SER A 193 -23.18 7.87 10.52
C SER A 193 -23.91 7.98 11.85
N GLY A 194 -24.93 7.18 12.10
CA GLY A 194 -25.71 7.19 13.36
C GLY A 194 -25.22 6.18 14.40
N GLU A 195 -24.33 5.26 14.05
CA GLU A 195 -24.01 4.08 14.89
C GLU A 195 -22.81 4.30 15.82
N ALA A 196 -21.90 5.19 15.46
CA ALA A 196 -20.70 5.46 16.26
C ALA A 196 -20.35 6.96 16.24
N SER A 197 -21.11 7.74 17.02
CA SER A 197 -20.91 9.19 17.11
C SER A 197 -19.54 9.60 17.65
N ASP A 198 -18.88 8.71 18.39
CA ASP A 198 -17.56 8.88 19.00
C ASP A 198 -16.39 8.50 18.07
N LEU A 199 -16.60 7.66 17.07
CA LEU A 199 -15.53 7.22 16.16
C LEU A 199 -14.94 8.39 15.35
N LYS A 200 -15.75 9.25 14.79
CA LYS A 200 -15.28 10.38 14.00
C LYS A 200 -14.46 11.39 14.82
N PRO A 201 -14.89 11.83 16.01
CA PRO A 201 -14.06 12.62 16.92
C PRO A 201 -12.74 11.94 17.29
N LEU A 202 -12.78 10.64 17.63
CA LEU A 202 -11.62 9.84 17.97
C LEU A 202 -10.58 9.86 16.84
N LEU A 203 -10.97 9.56 15.61
CA LEU A 203 -10.07 9.56 14.46
C LEU A 203 -9.53 10.95 14.11
N ASN A 204 -10.30 12.00 14.35
CA ASN A 204 -9.88 13.38 14.10
C ASN A 204 -9.01 13.95 15.24
N ALA A 205 -8.96 13.31 16.40
CA ALA A 205 -8.02 13.63 17.49
C ALA A 205 -6.59 13.17 17.19
N ILE A 206 -6.40 12.20 16.25
CA ILE A 206 -5.07 11.76 15.80
C ILE A 206 -4.33 12.98 15.21
N PRO A 207 -3.20 13.43 15.79
CA PRO A 207 -2.56 14.69 15.38
C PRO A 207 -1.92 14.59 14.00
N ALA A 208 -1.34 13.44 13.67
CA ALA A 208 -0.73 13.15 12.38
C ALA A 208 -0.76 11.65 12.07
N MET A 209 -0.83 11.33 10.80
CA MET A 209 -0.60 9.98 10.26
C MET A 209 0.66 9.96 9.40
N TYR A 210 1.21 8.79 9.20
CA TYR A 210 2.40 8.55 8.37
C TYR A 210 1.98 7.69 7.19
N LEU A 211 2.30 8.12 5.99
CA LEU A 211 1.99 7.35 4.79
C LEU A 211 2.94 6.15 4.69
N ALA A 212 2.39 4.94 4.78
CA ALA A 212 3.17 3.70 4.62
C ALA A 212 3.23 3.25 3.16
N ASP A 213 2.16 3.51 2.37
CA ASP A 213 2.11 3.18 0.94
C ASP A 213 1.13 4.09 0.19
N GLY A 214 1.45 4.41 -1.07
CA GLY A 214 0.57 5.17 -1.95
C GLY A 214 0.99 6.62 -2.21
N HIS A 215 2.28 6.96 -2.14
CA HIS A 215 2.80 8.32 -2.41
C HIS A 215 2.32 8.87 -3.76
N HIS A 216 2.35 8.05 -4.83
CA HIS A 216 1.84 8.46 -6.14
C HIS A 216 0.32 8.72 -6.14
N ARG A 217 -0.46 7.99 -5.33
CA ARG A 217 -1.91 8.19 -5.19
C ARG A 217 -2.22 9.51 -4.48
N ILE A 218 -1.45 9.84 -3.43
CA ILE A 218 -1.55 11.15 -2.77
C ILE A 218 -1.19 12.27 -3.75
N ALA A 219 -0.03 12.23 -4.38
CA ALA A 219 0.43 13.25 -5.31
C ALA A 219 -0.56 13.47 -6.47
N SER A 220 -1.13 12.39 -7.01
CA SER A 220 -2.15 12.44 -8.06
C SER A 220 -3.45 13.12 -7.61
N SER A 221 -3.87 12.85 -6.37
CA SER A 221 -5.07 13.46 -5.80
C SER A 221 -4.86 14.94 -5.52
N LEU A 222 -3.68 15.34 -5.04
CA LEU A 222 -3.31 16.75 -4.87
C LEU A 222 -3.34 17.49 -6.21
N ARG A 223 -2.75 16.91 -7.25
CA ARG A 223 -2.77 17.45 -8.63
C ARG A 223 -4.20 17.60 -9.16
N LEU A 224 -5.06 16.62 -8.90
CA LEU A 224 -6.46 16.67 -9.32
C LEU A 224 -7.22 17.79 -8.59
N THR A 225 -6.96 17.99 -7.31
CA THR A 225 -7.54 19.08 -6.52
C THR A 225 -7.12 20.44 -7.03
N GLU A 226 -5.86 20.62 -7.44
CA GLU A 226 -5.37 21.86 -8.05
C GLU A 226 -6.09 22.17 -9.35
N LYS A 227 -6.35 21.15 -10.16
CA LYS A 227 -7.12 21.28 -11.41
C LYS A 227 -8.60 21.62 -11.16
N TYR A 228 -9.17 21.13 -10.06
CA TYR A 228 -10.60 21.27 -9.72
C TYR A 228 -10.80 21.79 -8.28
N PRO A 229 -10.35 23.02 -7.95
CA PRO A 229 -10.33 23.53 -6.58
C PRO A 229 -11.72 23.64 -5.93
N ASN A 230 -12.75 23.83 -6.74
CA ASN A 230 -14.13 24.03 -6.30
C ASN A 230 -14.99 22.75 -6.39
N ALA A 231 -14.42 21.59 -6.69
CA ALA A 231 -15.16 20.34 -6.79
C ALA A 231 -15.03 19.53 -5.49
N PRO A 232 -16.06 19.48 -4.61
CA PRO A 232 -15.99 18.78 -3.31
C PRO A 232 -15.58 17.31 -3.44
N SER A 233 -16.04 16.62 -4.50
CA SER A 233 -15.70 15.23 -4.78
C SER A 233 -14.22 14.99 -5.10
N LYS A 234 -13.43 16.04 -5.38
CA LYS A 234 -12.00 15.96 -5.70
C LYS A 234 -11.10 16.40 -4.54
N GLN A 235 -11.69 16.75 -3.38
CA GLN A 235 -10.96 17.29 -2.23
C GLN A 235 -10.57 16.23 -1.20
N HIS A 236 -10.63 14.95 -1.56
CA HIS A 236 -10.42 13.84 -0.63
C HIS A 236 -9.61 12.72 -1.26
N VAL A 237 -8.94 11.94 -0.40
CA VAL A 237 -8.18 10.75 -0.77
C VAL A 237 -8.67 9.57 0.06
N LEU A 238 -8.95 8.44 -0.59
CA LEU A 238 -9.32 7.21 0.09
C LEU A 238 -8.11 6.67 0.87
N ALA A 239 -8.28 6.36 2.15
CA ALA A 239 -7.23 5.88 3.03
C ALA A 239 -7.68 4.70 3.89
N TYR A 240 -6.78 3.76 4.10
CA TYR A 240 -6.85 2.72 5.11
C TYR A 240 -5.83 3.07 6.20
N ALA A 241 -6.32 3.44 7.36
CA ALA A 241 -5.50 3.90 8.49
C ALA A 241 -5.45 2.82 9.56
N VAL A 242 -4.25 2.47 10.01
CA VAL A 242 -4.00 1.41 10.99
C VAL A 242 -3.17 1.94 12.17
N PRO A 243 -3.39 1.44 13.40
CA PRO A 243 -2.47 1.67 14.51
C PRO A 243 -1.07 1.13 14.18
N ALA A 244 -0.01 1.80 14.60
CA ALA A 244 1.37 1.44 14.25
C ALA A 244 1.73 0.01 14.66
N SER A 245 1.24 -0.46 15.81
CA SER A 245 1.45 -1.84 16.29
C SER A 245 0.81 -2.92 15.42
N GLN A 246 -0.19 -2.55 14.62
CA GLN A 246 -0.89 -3.46 13.71
C GLN A 246 -0.20 -3.59 12.35
N LEU A 247 0.81 -2.77 12.07
CA LEU A 247 1.54 -2.79 10.81
C LEU A 247 2.77 -3.71 10.91
N ALA A 248 2.77 -4.79 10.14
CA ALA A 248 3.94 -5.66 10.02
C ALA A 248 4.90 -5.10 8.96
N ILE A 249 6.05 -4.62 9.40
CA ILE A 249 7.14 -4.23 8.49
C ILE A 249 7.92 -5.49 8.13
N ARG A 250 7.99 -5.80 6.83
CA ARG A 250 8.74 -6.93 6.31
C ARG A 250 10.05 -6.46 5.66
N PRO A 251 11.08 -7.31 5.61
CA PRO A 251 12.29 -7.01 4.85
C PRO A 251 11.95 -6.69 3.39
N TYR A 252 12.54 -5.62 2.87
CA TYR A 252 12.37 -5.23 1.47
C TYR A 252 13.59 -5.66 0.67
N HIS A 253 13.52 -6.83 0.05
CA HIS A 253 14.62 -7.40 -0.70
C HIS A 253 14.91 -6.62 -1.98
N ARG A 254 16.19 -6.35 -2.23
CA ARG A 254 16.71 -5.81 -3.49
C ARG A 254 17.40 -6.92 -4.25
N VAL A 255 16.99 -7.18 -5.48
CA VAL A 255 17.59 -8.21 -6.33
C VAL A 255 18.43 -7.52 -7.39
N LEU A 256 19.71 -7.87 -7.42
CA LEU A 256 20.68 -7.40 -8.40
C LEU A 256 21.02 -8.52 -9.38
N GLN A 257 21.28 -8.15 -10.63
CA GLN A 257 21.93 -9.08 -11.54
C GLN A 257 23.32 -9.39 -10.98
N HIS A 258 23.64 -10.67 -10.86
CA HIS A 258 24.94 -11.10 -10.33
C HIS A 258 26.09 -10.55 -11.21
N PRO A 259 27.07 -9.84 -10.63
CA PRO A 259 28.13 -9.20 -11.40
C PRO A 259 29.22 -10.17 -11.90
N GLY A 260 29.07 -11.47 -11.67
CA GLY A 260 30.05 -12.49 -12.02
C GLY A 260 31.26 -12.54 -11.08
N TRP A 261 31.13 -11.98 -9.87
CA TRP A 261 32.20 -11.96 -8.86
C TRP A 261 32.26 -13.26 -8.07
N ASP A 262 33.48 -13.73 -7.77
CA ASP A 262 33.70 -14.77 -6.79
C ASP A 262 33.61 -14.24 -5.35
N VAL A 263 33.69 -15.12 -4.36
CA VAL A 263 33.59 -14.78 -2.93
C VAL A 263 34.66 -13.76 -2.52
N ALA A 264 35.89 -13.90 -3.00
CA ALA A 264 36.98 -13.01 -2.66
C ALA A 264 36.75 -11.59 -3.18
N ARG A 265 36.20 -11.47 -4.39
CA ARG A 265 35.88 -10.16 -4.98
C ARG A 265 34.72 -9.46 -4.26
N TRP A 266 33.73 -10.21 -3.76
CA TRP A 266 32.67 -9.64 -2.93
C TRP A 266 33.24 -9.06 -1.63
N GLU A 267 34.13 -9.78 -0.96
CA GLU A 267 34.75 -9.36 0.29
C GLU A 267 35.66 -8.15 0.10
N GLU A 268 36.46 -8.16 -0.96
CA GLU A 268 37.25 -6.99 -1.36
C GLU A 268 36.35 -5.75 -1.59
N ALA A 269 35.20 -5.92 -2.24
CA ALA A 269 34.25 -4.83 -2.45
C ALA A 269 33.67 -4.29 -1.13
N PHE A 270 33.37 -5.17 -0.17
CA PHE A 270 32.92 -4.74 1.16
C PHE A 270 34.03 -4.00 1.93
N ASP A 271 35.28 -4.43 1.79
CA ASP A 271 36.42 -3.76 2.41
C ASP A 271 36.61 -2.33 1.90
N THR A 272 36.28 -2.04 0.64
CA THR A 272 36.34 -0.65 0.09
C THR A 272 35.40 0.31 0.82
N VAL A 273 34.37 -0.19 1.48
CA VAL A 273 33.37 0.60 2.23
C VAL A 273 33.42 0.36 3.74
N SER A 274 34.50 -0.24 4.25
CA SER A 274 34.71 -0.57 5.68
C SER A 274 34.65 0.64 6.63
N ASN A 275 34.84 1.86 6.12
CA ASN A 275 34.62 3.09 6.89
C ASN A 275 33.15 3.31 7.27
N TYR A 276 32.22 2.68 6.56
CA TYR A 276 30.77 2.87 6.73
C TYR A 276 30.08 1.64 7.33
N LEU A 277 30.62 0.45 7.10
CA LEU A 277 30.04 -0.79 7.56
C LEU A 277 31.10 -1.83 7.94
N SER A 278 30.72 -2.75 8.80
CA SER A 278 31.45 -4.01 9.05
C SER A 278 30.69 -5.18 8.44
N TRP A 279 31.38 -6.27 8.12
CA TRP A 279 30.78 -7.45 7.54
C TRP A 279 31.34 -8.74 8.13
N LYS A 280 30.55 -9.82 8.03
CA LYS A 280 30.97 -11.20 8.36
C LYS A 280 30.23 -12.21 7.50
N ARG A 281 30.83 -13.35 7.24
CA ARG A 281 30.15 -14.49 6.61
C ARG A 281 29.06 -15.05 7.54
N ILE A 282 27.96 -15.49 6.94
CA ILE A 282 26.85 -16.15 7.61
C ILE A 282 26.40 -17.36 6.79
N GLU A 283 25.65 -18.27 7.41
CA GLU A 283 25.01 -19.38 6.72
C GLU A 283 23.88 -18.87 5.82
N ALA A 284 23.58 -19.62 4.74
CA ALA A 284 22.58 -19.22 3.76
C ALA A 284 21.15 -19.17 4.36
N ASP A 285 20.88 -19.97 5.38
CA ASP A 285 19.61 -20.06 6.11
C ASP A 285 19.57 -19.18 7.37
N ALA A 286 20.57 -18.32 7.56
CA ALA A 286 20.60 -17.41 8.71
C ALA A 286 19.31 -16.57 8.73
N PRO A 287 18.66 -16.43 9.91
CA PRO A 287 17.42 -15.66 10.02
C PRO A 287 17.62 -14.21 9.58
N ALA A 288 16.59 -13.64 8.95
CA ALA A 288 16.62 -12.23 8.52
C ALA A 288 16.97 -11.30 9.69
N PRO A 289 17.70 -10.19 9.44
CA PRO A 289 18.04 -9.24 10.49
C PRO A 289 16.78 -8.71 11.18
N SER A 290 16.78 -8.76 12.51
CA SER A 290 15.66 -8.27 13.35
C SER A 290 15.91 -6.89 13.94
N SER A 291 17.10 -6.33 13.76
CA SER A 291 17.50 -5.03 14.29
C SER A 291 17.83 -4.04 13.17
N VAL A 292 17.55 -2.75 13.44
CA VAL A 292 17.96 -1.63 12.59
C VAL A 292 19.47 -1.64 12.38
N GLY A 293 19.93 -1.19 11.24
CA GLY A 293 21.34 -1.08 10.92
C GLY A 293 21.98 -2.38 10.43
N ARG A 294 21.21 -3.39 10.11
CA ARG A 294 21.73 -4.66 9.62
C ARG A 294 21.10 -5.06 8.28
N VAL A 295 21.95 -5.52 7.38
CA VAL A 295 21.56 -5.97 6.04
C VAL A 295 22.23 -7.30 5.75
N HIS A 296 21.52 -8.25 5.14
CA HIS A 296 22.11 -9.47 4.62
C HIS A 296 22.29 -9.38 3.10
N VAL A 297 23.42 -9.85 2.60
CA VAL A 297 23.70 -10.05 1.19
C VAL A 297 23.80 -11.55 0.94
N HIS A 298 23.04 -12.03 -0.02
CA HIS A 298 23.00 -13.45 -0.40
C HIS A 298 23.37 -13.60 -1.86
N THR A 299 24.27 -14.53 -2.15
CA THR A 299 24.55 -15.01 -3.50
C THR A 299 24.32 -16.53 -3.54
N ALA A 300 24.51 -17.16 -4.69
CA ALA A 300 24.41 -18.61 -4.80
C ALA A 300 25.53 -19.35 -4.02
N GLU A 301 26.66 -18.69 -3.80
CA GLU A 301 27.86 -19.32 -3.23
C GLU A 301 28.05 -19.00 -1.75
N GLN A 302 27.74 -17.77 -1.33
CA GLN A 302 28.03 -17.28 0.00
C GLN A 302 27.01 -16.22 0.45
N SER A 303 26.83 -16.12 1.78
CA SER A 303 26.02 -15.07 2.40
C SER A 303 26.83 -14.29 3.43
N TRP A 304 26.50 -12.99 3.56
CA TRP A 304 27.16 -12.07 4.50
C TRP A 304 26.13 -11.28 5.28
N ALA A 305 26.45 -11.01 6.55
CA ALA A 305 25.77 -10.01 7.36
C ALA A 305 26.62 -8.74 7.39
N LEU A 306 25.99 -7.63 7.05
CA LEU A 306 26.58 -6.28 7.09
C LEU A 306 25.92 -5.51 8.24
N ALA A 307 26.72 -4.68 8.93
CA ALA A 307 26.23 -3.80 9.99
C ALA A 307 26.81 -2.41 9.77
N TRP A 308 25.93 -1.36 9.77
CA TRP A 308 26.40 0.02 9.68
C TRP A 308 27.17 0.40 10.94
N ASN A 309 28.20 1.24 10.77
CA ASN A 309 28.96 1.76 11.89
C ASN A 309 28.11 2.76 12.71
N ASP A 310 28.26 2.76 14.03
CA ASP A 310 27.39 3.45 14.99
C ASP A 310 27.19 4.95 14.71
N GLY A 311 28.19 5.64 14.13
CA GLY A 311 28.11 7.07 13.80
C GLY A 311 27.11 7.43 12.69
N LEU A 312 26.74 6.49 11.82
CA LEU A 312 25.81 6.73 10.72
C LEU A 312 24.34 6.64 11.16
N GLN A 313 24.04 5.79 12.13
CA GLN A 313 22.67 5.63 12.64
C GLN A 313 22.23 6.80 13.54
N THR A 314 23.16 7.43 14.27
CA THR A 314 22.88 8.58 15.12
C THR A 314 22.50 9.85 14.36
N ALA A 315 22.77 9.93 13.05
CA ALA A 315 22.39 11.05 12.19
C ALA A 315 20.94 11.00 11.69
N GLY A 316 20.14 9.99 12.09
CA GLY A 316 18.75 9.85 11.65
C GLY A 316 18.59 9.29 10.24
N ALA A 317 19.67 8.80 9.61
CA ALA A 317 19.60 8.15 8.32
C ALA A 317 18.91 6.77 8.42
N VAL A 318 18.05 6.47 7.47
CA VAL A 318 17.38 5.16 7.40
C VAL A 318 18.21 4.15 6.62
N ASP A 319 18.10 2.86 6.96
CA ASP A 319 18.87 1.78 6.34
C ASP A 319 18.80 1.78 4.80
N ALA A 320 17.66 2.16 4.22
CA ALA A 320 17.48 2.23 2.77
C ALA A 320 18.36 3.31 2.11
N GLU A 321 18.56 4.47 2.77
CA GLU A 321 19.44 5.54 2.29
C GLU A 321 20.90 5.14 2.41
N LEU A 322 21.29 4.56 3.55
CA LEU A 322 22.64 4.06 3.76
C LEU A 322 23.01 2.95 2.76
N LEU A 323 22.05 2.05 2.47
CA LEU A 323 22.20 0.99 1.49
C LEU A 323 22.41 1.59 0.08
N GLN A 324 21.62 2.61 -0.28
CA GLN A 324 21.71 3.29 -1.56
C GLN A 324 23.06 3.99 -1.71
N GLU A 325 23.46 4.79 -0.73
CA GLU A 325 24.65 5.62 -0.82
C GLU A 325 25.95 4.81 -0.70
N HIS A 326 26.01 3.91 0.28
CA HIS A 326 27.28 3.27 0.64
C HIS A 326 27.46 1.89 -0.01
N LEU A 327 26.39 1.21 -0.42
CA LEU A 327 26.51 -0.08 -1.10
C LEU A 327 26.23 0.05 -2.59
N PHE A 328 25.04 0.46 -2.99
CA PHE A 328 24.64 0.43 -4.41
C PHE A 328 25.44 1.43 -5.24
N GLN A 329 25.59 2.66 -4.77
CA GLN A 329 26.30 3.67 -5.53
C GLN A 329 27.82 3.44 -5.52
N ARG A 330 28.41 3.13 -4.37
CA ARG A 330 29.87 2.99 -4.24
C ARG A 330 30.41 1.69 -4.81
N ILE A 331 29.72 0.58 -4.60
CA ILE A 331 30.18 -0.74 -5.03
C ILE A 331 29.71 -1.05 -6.46
N PHE A 332 28.44 -0.75 -6.78
CA PHE A 332 27.84 -1.15 -8.05
C PHE A 332 27.65 0.01 -9.04
N GLY A 333 27.91 1.27 -8.64
CA GLY A 333 27.68 2.44 -9.49
C GLY A 333 26.20 2.73 -9.77
N ILE A 334 25.28 2.18 -8.97
CA ILE A 334 23.83 2.32 -9.15
C ILE A 334 23.37 3.57 -8.42
N SER A 335 23.05 4.63 -9.16
CA SER A 335 22.62 5.91 -8.61
C SER A 335 21.12 5.97 -8.24
N ASP A 336 20.30 5.07 -8.76
CA ASP A 336 18.85 5.04 -8.49
C ASP A 336 18.38 3.61 -8.18
N ALA A 337 18.08 3.36 -6.90
CA ALA A 337 17.56 2.08 -6.44
C ALA A 337 16.17 1.72 -7.01
N CYS A 338 15.43 2.70 -7.54
CA CYS A 338 14.17 2.46 -8.23
C CYS A 338 14.33 1.65 -9.52
N LEU A 339 15.56 1.58 -10.06
CA LEU A 339 15.88 0.77 -11.25
C LEU A 339 16.19 -0.69 -10.91
N LEU A 340 16.33 -1.02 -9.63
CA LEU A 340 16.56 -2.40 -9.20
C LEU A 340 15.25 -3.18 -9.25
N TYR A 341 15.34 -4.43 -9.73
CA TYR A 341 14.24 -5.36 -9.55
C TYR A 341 14.06 -5.64 -8.06
N THR A 342 12.89 -5.34 -7.55
CA THR A 342 12.51 -5.68 -6.17
C THR A 342 11.67 -6.95 -6.18
N SER A 343 11.78 -7.76 -5.14
CA SER A 343 10.82 -8.85 -4.97
C SER A 343 9.41 -8.24 -4.97
N PRO A 344 8.42 -8.87 -5.62
CA PRO A 344 7.08 -8.32 -5.62
C PRO A 344 6.64 -8.12 -4.17
N SER A 345 6.25 -6.87 -3.86
CA SER A 345 5.54 -6.59 -2.63
C SER A 345 4.28 -7.45 -2.60
N PRO A 346 3.83 -7.94 -1.45
CA PRO A 346 2.52 -8.59 -1.34
C PRO A 346 1.36 -7.72 -1.84
N ARG A 347 1.64 -6.50 -2.26
CA ARG A 347 0.69 -5.50 -2.78
C ARG A 347 0.87 -5.15 -4.25
N ASP A 348 2.00 -5.52 -4.87
CA ASP A 348 2.24 -5.26 -6.30
C ASP A 348 1.67 -6.37 -7.19
#